data_5ed9989262c5f4488731a65608e1e6d0
#
_entry.id   5ed9989262c5f4488731a65608e1e6d0
#
_cell.length_a   1.000
_cell.length_b   1.000
_cell.length_c   1.000
_cell.angle_alpha   90.00
_cell.angle_beta   90.00
_cell.angle_gamma   90.00
#
_symmetry.space_group_name_H-M   'P 1'
#
loop_
_entity.id
_entity.type
_entity.pdbx_description
1 polymer ?
#
loop_
_entity_poly.entity_id
_entity_poly.type
_entity_poly.pdbx_seq_one_letter_code
_entity_poly.pdbx_strand_id
1 'polypeptide(L)'
;RRVLFRSREARFIDTVMEPLRQRLPGLKVVFEHITTKDAAEYVRDGNELIAATITPQHLMFNRNHMLVGGVRPHLYCLPILKRNIHQQALRELVASGFTRAFLGTDSAPHARHRKEASCGCAGCFNAPTALGSYATVFEEMNALEYFEAFCSLNGPRFYGLPVNDTFIELERKASHVEESIALTDDTLIPFLAGETVSWTVKR
;
A
#
# COMPACT_ATOMS: atom_id res chain seq x y z
N ARG A 1 11.42 -28.20 7.43
CA ARG A 1 10.95 -27.36 8.58
C ARG A 1 10.85 -25.88 8.24
N ARG A 2 11.72 -25.29 7.40
CA ARG A 2 11.64 -23.86 7.00
C ARG A 2 10.38 -23.51 6.20
N VAL A 3 9.81 -24.44 5.45
CA VAL A 3 8.63 -24.22 4.58
C VAL A 3 7.35 -23.94 5.35
N LEU A 4 7.21 -24.48 6.57
CA LEU A 4 6.00 -24.30 7.40
C LEU A 4 5.81 -22.86 7.93
N PHE A 5 6.86 -22.03 7.95
CA PHE A 5 6.84 -20.69 8.50
C PHE A 5 7.06 -19.58 7.46
N ARG A 6 7.18 -19.93 6.18
CA ARG A 6 7.25 -18.92 5.11
C ARG A 6 5.89 -18.25 4.93
N SER A 7 5.91 -16.95 4.64
CA SER A 7 4.69 -16.20 4.31
C SER A 7 4.02 -16.81 3.07
N ARG A 8 2.69 -16.65 2.95
CA ARG A 8 1.95 -17.06 1.75
C ARG A 8 2.49 -16.39 0.50
N GLU A 9 2.87 -15.12 0.60
CA GLU A 9 3.43 -14.32 -0.48
C GLU A 9 4.77 -14.89 -0.97
N ALA A 10 5.70 -15.22 -0.05
CA ALA A 10 6.96 -15.87 -0.42
C ALA A 10 6.74 -17.24 -1.11
N ARG A 11 5.75 -18.00 -0.61
CA ARG A 11 5.38 -19.27 -1.26
C ARG A 11 4.78 -19.05 -2.64
N PHE A 12 3.94 -18.04 -2.82
CA PHE A 12 3.37 -17.68 -4.12
C PHE A 12 4.45 -17.31 -5.12
N ILE A 13 5.47 -16.57 -4.70
CA ILE A 13 6.64 -16.27 -5.54
C ILE A 13 7.26 -17.56 -6.05
N ASP A 14 7.61 -18.50 -5.15
CA ASP A 14 8.30 -19.74 -5.51
C ASP A 14 7.45 -20.67 -6.38
N THR A 15 6.16 -20.77 -6.13
CA THR A 15 5.31 -21.82 -6.72
C THR A 15 4.46 -21.35 -7.89
N VAL A 16 4.28 -20.04 -8.05
CA VAL A 16 3.43 -19.47 -9.10
C VAL A 16 4.17 -18.41 -9.90
N MET A 17 4.64 -17.35 -9.24
CA MET A 17 5.19 -16.18 -9.93
C MET A 17 6.47 -16.52 -10.72
N GLU A 18 7.42 -17.14 -10.08
CA GLU A 18 8.69 -17.51 -10.71
C GLU A 18 8.50 -18.52 -11.84
N PRO A 19 7.78 -19.65 -11.68
CA PRO A 19 7.47 -20.55 -12.79
C PRO A 19 6.71 -19.89 -13.93
N LEU A 20 5.77 -18.99 -13.65
CA LEU A 20 5.04 -18.25 -14.68
C LEU A 20 5.98 -17.39 -15.52
N ARG A 21 6.85 -16.60 -14.88
CA ARG A 21 7.80 -15.71 -15.54
C ARG A 21 8.85 -16.47 -16.33
N GLN A 22 9.29 -17.64 -15.85
CA GLN A 22 10.19 -18.52 -16.59
C GLN A 22 9.54 -19.08 -17.87
N ARG A 23 8.24 -19.43 -17.81
CA ARG A 23 7.50 -19.95 -18.97
C ARG A 23 7.13 -18.87 -19.98
N LEU A 24 6.95 -17.63 -19.51
CA LEU A 24 6.54 -16.48 -20.31
C LEU A 24 7.52 -15.30 -20.09
N PRO A 25 8.76 -15.40 -20.57
CA PRO A 25 9.82 -14.45 -20.23
C PRO A 25 9.58 -13.03 -20.74
N GLY A 26 8.72 -12.84 -21.76
CA GLY A 26 8.32 -11.53 -22.27
C GLY A 26 7.08 -10.92 -21.61
N LEU A 27 6.47 -11.63 -20.63
CA LEU A 27 5.26 -11.14 -19.96
C LEU A 27 5.61 -10.03 -18.97
N LYS A 28 4.98 -8.85 -19.11
CA LYS A 28 4.97 -7.83 -18.08
C LYS A 28 4.05 -8.23 -16.94
N VAL A 29 4.53 -8.14 -15.72
CA VAL A 29 3.80 -8.53 -14.50
C VAL A 29 3.84 -7.38 -13.49
N VAL A 30 2.69 -7.02 -12.95
CA VAL A 30 2.60 -6.17 -11.75
C VAL A 30 2.21 -7.06 -10.57
N PHE A 31 3.09 -7.12 -9.58
CA PHE A 31 2.81 -7.78 -8.32
C PHE A 31 2.10 -6.79 -7.41
N GLU A 32 0.78 -6.86 -7.39
CA GLU A 32 -0.04 -5.87 -6.69
C GLU A 32 0.05 -5.98 -5.17
N HIS A 33 -0.03 -4.82 -4.50
CA HIS A 33 -0.09 -4.63 -3.05
C HIS A 33 0.85 -5.57 -2.27
N ILE A 34 2.14 -5.63 -2.67
CA ILE A 34 3.12 -6.47 -1.98
C ILE A 34 3.24 -6.09 -0.51
N THR A 35 3.47 -7.10 0.34
CA THR A 35 3.46 -6.91 1.80
C THR A 35 4.68 -7.46 2.52
N THR A 36 5.58 -8.14 1.82
CA THR A 36 6.72 -8.81 2.45
C THR A 36 8.06 -8.31 1.93
N LYS A 37 9.10 -8.49 2.76
CA LYS A 37 10.49 -8.33 2.35
C LYS A 37 10.83 -9.23 1.15
N ASP A 38 10.36 -10.49 1.18
CA ASP A 38 10.58 -11.44 0.08
C ASP A 38 10.07 -10.90 -1.26
N ALA A 39 8.88 -10.27 -1.29
CA ALA A 39 8.33 -9.68 -2.50
C ALA A 39 9.07 -8.41 -2.93
N ALA A 40 9.45 -7.54 -1.97
CA ALA A 40 10.24 -6.36 -2.25
C ALA A 40 11.58 -6.71 -2.91
N GLU A 41 12.30 -7.69 -2.34
CA GLU A 41 13.55 -8.20 -2.89
C GLU A 41 13.34 -8.86 -4.26
N TYR A 42 12.30 -9.68 -4.43
CA TYR A 42 11.99 -10.34 -5.69
C TYR A 42 11.74 -9.35 -6.84
N VAL A 43 10.99 -8.27 -6.56
CA VAL A 43 10.73 -7.24 -7.58
C VAL A 43 11.97 -6.39 -7.84
N ARG A 44 12.73 -6.03 -6.79
CA ARG A 44 13.97 -5.25 -6.91
C ARG A 44 15.01 -5.98 -7.77
N ASP A 45 15.20 -7.27 -7.50
CA ASP A 45 16.25 -8.09 -8.11
C ASP A 45 15.80 -8.68 -9.47
N GLY A 46 14.51 -8.53 -9.81
CA GLY A 46 13.95 -8.95 -11.10
C GLY A 46 14.29 -8.00 -12.26
N ASN A 47 13.96 -8.43 -13.50
CA ASN A 47 14.16 -7.63 -14.70
C ASN A 47 13.10 -6.51 -14.85
N GLU A 48 13.19 -5.70 -15.93
CA GLU A 48 12.29 -4.57 -16.21
C GLU A 48 10.83 -4.97 -16.48
N LEU A 49 10.54 -6.25 -16.64
CA LEU A 49 9.19 -6.75 -16.90
C LEU A 49 8.39 -7.05 -15.61
N ILE A 50 8.96 -6.85 -14.41
CA ILE A 50 8.23 -6.98 -13.17
C ILE A 50 8.25 -5.66 -12.40
N ALA A 51 7.08 -5.26 -11.92
CA ALA A 51 6.87 -4.12 -11.03
C ALA A 51 5.97 -4.52 -9.85
N ALA A 52 5.81 -3.63 -8.89
CA ALA A 52 4.91 -3.82 -7.77
C ALA A 52 4.10 -2.57 -7.46
N THR A 53 2.88 -2.77 -6.95
CA THR A 53 2.13 -1.73 -6.25
C THR A 53 2.27 -1.89 -4.74
N ILE A 54 2.21 -0.78 -4.01
CA ILE A 54 2.29 -0.78 -2.55
C ILE A 54 1.24 0.17 -2.00
N THR A 55 0.46 -0.29 -1.03
CA THR A 55 -0.62 0.48 -0.44
C THR A 55 -0.13 1.36 0.71
N PRO A 56 -0.85 2.46 1.05
CA PRO A 56 -0.46 3.32 2.16
C PRO A 56 -0.50 2.58 3.51
N GLN A 57 -1.48 1.70 3.74
CA GLN A 57 -1.58 0.96 4.99
C GLN A 57 -0.41 0.01 5.23
N HIS A 58 0.17 -0.61 4.18
CA HIS A 58 1.32 -1.50 4.33
C HIS A 58 2.64 -0.73 4.56
N LEU A 59 2.71 0.54 4.18
CA LEU A 59 3.83 1.42 4.48
C LEU A 59 3.72 2.04 5.88
N MET A 60 2.53 2.46 6.31
CA MET A 60 2.32 3.14 7.58
C MET A 60 2.24 2.19 8.77
N PHE A 61 1.63 1.01 8.58
CA PHE A 61 1.31 0.11 9.68
C PHE A 61 1.88 -1.29 9.48
N ASN A 62 2.09 -1.97 10.60
CA ASN A 62 2.38 -3.39 10.66
C ASN A 62 1.31 -4.12 11.50
N ARG A 63 1.38 -5.45 11.57
CA ARG A 63 0.32 -6.24 12.22
C ARG A 63 0.10 -5.91 13.70
N ASN A 64 1.09 -5.36 14.41
CA ASN A 64 0.91 -4.99 15.82
C ASN A 64 -0.13 -3.88 15.96
N HIS A 65 -0.20 -2.94 15.01
CA HIS A 65 -1.18 -1.86 15.01
C HIS A 65 -2.63 -2.35 14.92
N MET A 66 -2.86 -3.56 14.40
CA MET A 66 -4.20 -4.15 14.38
C MET A 66 -4.68 -4.60 15.75
N LEU A 67 -3.77 -4.79 16.72
CA LEU A 67 -4.03 -5.45 18.00
C LEU A 67 -3.66 -4.61 19.22
N VAL A 68 -2.84 -3.57 19.06
CA VAL A 68 -2.41 -2.71 20.18
C VAL A 68 -3.57 -1.84 20.63
N GLY A 69 -3.90 -1.95 21.91
CA GLY A 69 -5.01 -1.22 22.54
C GLY A 69 -6.38 -1.81 22.21
N GLY A 70 -6.45 -3.01 21.64
CA GLY A 70 -7.66 -3.71 21.22
C GLY A 70 -7.65 -4.07 19.75
N VAL A 71 -8.68 -4.79 19.30
CA VAL A 71 -8.85 -5.18 17.89
C VAL A 71 -9.28 -3.94 17.08
N ARG A 72 -8.54 -3.64 16.01
CA ARG A 72 -8.83 -2.53 15.09
C ARG A 72 -9.31 -3.07 13.74
N PRO A 73 -10.61 -3.33 13.58
CA PRO A 73 -11.16 -3.97 12.38
C PRO A 73 -10.95 -3.15 11.11
N HIS A 74 -10.87 -1.81 11.20
CA HIS A 74 -10.67 -0.92 10.06
C HIS A 74 -9.25 -0.97 9.48
N LEU A 75 -8.27 -1.61 10.19
CA LEU A 75 -6.95 -1.93 9.67
C LEU A 75 -6.86 -3.36 9.08
N TYR A 76 -7.93 -4.15 9.20
CA TYR A 76 -7.97 -5.49 8.61
C TYR A 76 -8.13 -5.40 7.10
N CYS A 77 -7.12 -5.88 6.36
CA CYS A 77 -7.07 -5.92 4.90
C CYS A 77 -6.45 -7.25 4.43
N LEU A 78 -6.63 -7.58 3.16
CA LEU A 78 -5.94 -8.68 2.49
C LEU A 78 -5.20 -8.12 1.26
N PRO A 79 -3.90 -8.41 1.15
CA PRO A 79 -3.05 -9.19 2.06
C PRO A 79 -2.92 -8.52 3.42
N ILE A 80 -2.88 -9.35 4.49
CA ILE A 80 -2.84 -8.85 5.86
C ILE A 80 -1.54 -8.10 6.15
N LEU A 81 -1.59 -7.07 7.02
CA LEU A 81 -0.42 -6.37 7.55
C LEU A 81 0.61 -7.36 8.12
N LYS A 82 1.87 -7.17 7.83
CA LYS A 82 2.96 -8.07 8.21
C LYS A 82 3.73 -7.55 9.43
N ARG A 83 4.78 -8.27 9.83
CA ARG A 83 5.70 -7.84 10.87
C ARG A 83 6.49 -6.61 10.46
N ASN A 84 7.03 -5.89 11.43
CA ASN A 84 7.83 -4.68 11.21
C ASN A 84 8.97 -4.86 10.18
N ILE A 85 9.66 -6.00 10.20
CA ILE A 85 10.76 -6.27 9.24
C ILE A 85 10.30 -6.22 7.77
N HIS A 86 9.05 -6.58 7.50
CA HIS A 86 8.47 -6.52 6.17
C HIS A 86 8.06 -5.09 5.82
N GLN A 87 7.44 -4.38 6.77
CA GLN A 87 7.09 -2.97 6.62
C GLN A 87 8.33 -2.13 6.30
N GLN A 88 9.42 -2.32 7.04
CA GLN A 88 10.67 -1.60 6.80
C GLN A 88 11.23 -1.88 5.40
N ALA A 89 11.23 -3.13 4.94
CA ALA A 89 11.69 -3.47 3.60
C ALA A 89 10.86 -2.79 2.49
N LEU A 90 9.54 -2.63 2.66
CA LEU A 90 8.71 -1.88 1.72
C LEU A 90 9.05 -0.38 1.76
N ARG A 91 9.24 0.19 2.95
CA ARG A 91 9.62 1.60 3.13
C ARG A 91 10.99 1.89 2.49
N GLU A 92 11.97 1.02 2.70
CA GLU A 92 13.29 1.11 2.08
C GLU A 92 13.21 1.04 0.56
N LEU A 93 12.35 0.15 0.01
CA LEU A 93 12.17 0.01 -1.43
C LEU A 93 11.65 1.32 -2.04
N VAL A 94 10.61 1.93 -1.47
CA VAL A 94 10.05 3.18 -2.02
C VAL A 94 10.98 4.36 -1.80
N ALA A 95 11.67 4.43 -0.67
CA ALA A 95 12.61 5.49 -0.35
C ALA A 95 13.92 5.45 -1.15
N SER A 96 14.23 4.32 -1.79
CA SER A 96 15.40 4.20 -2.67
C SER A 96 15.22 4.82 -4.06
N GLY A 97 14.04 5.35 -4.37
CA GLY A 97 13.72 5.84 -5.72
C GLY A 97 13.53 4.73 -6.75
N PHE A 98 13.27 3.50 -6.32
CA PHE A 98 13.10 2.34 -7.19
C PHE A 98 11.94 2.54 -8.18
N THR A 99 12.24 2.56 -9.47
CA THR A 99 11.33 2.99 -10.54
C THR A 99 10.24 1.98 -10.92
N ARG A 100 10.34 0.74 -10.44
CA ARG A 100 9.36 -0.32 -10.71
C ARG A 100 8.47 -0.61 -9.49
N ALA A 101 8.45 0.29 -8.52
CA ALA A 101 7.44 0.36 -7.46
C ALA A 101 6.62 1.63 -7.65
N PHE A 102 5.30 1.52 -7.53
CA PHE A 102 4.41 2.64 -7.67
C PHE A 102 3.14 2.51 -6.83
N LEU A 103 2.40 3.59 -6.76
CA LEU A 103 1.16 3.71 -6.00
C LEU A 103 0.13 2.68 -6.46
N GLY A 104 -0.46 1.99 -5.49
CA GLY A 104 -1.63 1.16 -5.67
C GLY A 104 -2.39 1.13 -4.35
N THR A 105 -3.45 1.93 -4.24
CA THR A 105 -4.11 2.19 -2.96
C THR A 105 -4.87 0.99 -2.42
N ASP A 106 -5.39 0.14 -3.30
CA ASP A 106 -6.31 -0.95 -2.91
C ASP A 106 -7.36 -0.44 -1.90
N SER A 107 -7.96 0.72 -2.22
CA SER A 107 -8.97 1.32 -1.35
C SER A 107 -10.27 0.52 -1.42
N ALA A 108 -10.63 -0.12 -0.33
CA ALA A 108 -11.75 -1.04 -0.24
C ALA A 108 -12.72 -0.62 0.88
N PRO A 109 -13.67 0.27 0.58
CA PRO A 109 -14.68 0.70 1.54
C PRO A 109 -15.67 -0.42 1.83
N HIS A 110 -15.91 -0.69 3.11
CA HIS A 110 -16.95 -1.56 3.60
C HIS A 110 -17.73 -0.86 4.71
N ALA A 111 -19.02 -1.08 4.74
CA ALA A 111 -19.90 -0.56 5.76
C ALA A 111 -19.43 -0.94 7.18
N ARG A 112 -19.57 -0.03 8.13
CA ARG A 112 -19.08 -0.18 9.51
C ARG A 112 -19.54 -1.49 10.14
N HIS A 113 -20.83 -1.82 10.04
CA HIS A 113 -21.38 -3.04 10.62
C HIS A 113 -20.74 -4.31 10.05
N ARG A 114 -20.26 -4.29 8.79
CA ARG A 114 -19.58 -5.42 8.15
C ARG A 114 -18.13 -5.55 8.60
N LYS A 115 -17.48 -4.41 8.83
CA LYS A 115 -16.10 -4.39 9.36
C LYS A 115 -16.04 -4.84 10.82
N GLU A 116 -17.02 -4.43 11.61
CA GLU A 116 -17.07 -4.66 13.05
C GLU A 116 -17.82 -5.97 13.44
N ALA A 117 -18.19 -6.77 12.44
CA ALA A 117 -18.76 -8.11 12.65
C ALA A 117 -17.68 -9.15 12.97
N SER A 118 -18.08 -10.29 13.53
CA SER A 118 -17.18 -11.38 13.93
C SER A 118 -16.35 -11.95 12.79
N CYS A 119 -16.88 -11.97 11.55
CA CYS A 119 -16.14 -12.40 10.36
C CYS A 119 -15.32 -11.29 9.72
N GLY A 120 -15.67 -10.03 9.96
CA GLY A 120 -15.05 -8.81 9.42
C GLY A 120 -14.86 -8.82 7.89
N CYS A 121 -15.12 -7.72 7.20
CA CYS A 121 -14.72 -7.59 5.80
C CYS A 121 -13.27 -7.09 5.69
N ALA A 122 -12.45 -7.75 4.88
CA ALA A 122 -11.10 -7.30 4.60
C ALA A 122 -11.12 -6.09 3.65
N GLY A 123 -10.40 -5.03 3.99
CA GLY A 123 -10.26 -3.83 3.19
C GLY A 123 -10.05 -2.59 4.04
N CYS A 124 -9.18 -1.68 3.61
CA CYS A 124 -8.99 -0.36 4.21
C CYS A 124 -9.56 0.70 3.28
N PHE A 125 -10.41 1.57 3.79
CA PHE A 125 -10.92 2.71 3.03
C PHE A 125 -9.94 3.88 3.11
N ASN A 126 -8.89 3.86 2.31
CA ASN A 126 -7.80 4.83 2.36
C ASN A 126 -7.89 5.96 1.32
N ALA A 127 -8.80 5.90 0.35
CA ALA A 127 -8.90 6.90 -0.71
C ALA A 127 -8.89 8.36 -0.21
N PRO A 128 -9.60 8.74 0.87
CA PRO A 128 -9.61 10.12 1.36
C PRO A 128 -8.25 10.62 1.88
N THR A 129 -7.38 9.71 2.34
CA THR A 129 -6.12 10.04 3.01
C THR A 129 -4.89 9.52 2.27
N ALA A 130 -5.05 8.82 1.14
CA ALA A 130 -3.97 8.06 0.50
C ALA A 130 -2.75 8.91 0.17
N LEU A 131 -2.91 10.03 -0.54
CA LEU A 131 -1.78 10.88 -0.94
C LEU A 131 -1.05 11.46 0.26
N GLY A 132 -1.79 11.97 1.26
CA GLY A 132 -1.21 12.47 2.51
C GLY A 132 -0.47 11.38 3.29
N SER A 133 -1.01 10.16 3.29
CA SER A 133 -0.38 9.00 3.93
C SER A 133 0.94 8.61 3.26
N TYR A 134 0.97 8.57 1.93
CA TYR A 134 2.22 8.33 1.20
C TYR A 134 3.23 9.46 1.45
N ALA A 135 2.81 10.74 1.34
CA ALA A 135 3.69 11.88 1.59
C ALA A 135 4.31 11.83 2.99
N THR A 136 3.53 11.45 4.01
CA THR A 136 4.02 11.26 5.38
C THR A 136 5.13 10.19 5.44
N VAL A 137 4.92 9.05 4.79
CA VAL A 137 5.94 7.98 4.76
C VAL A 137 7.22 8.44 4.05
N PHE A 138 7.09 9.12 2.91
CA PHE A 138 8.25 9.62 2.18
C PHE A 138 9.00 10.72 2.96
N GLU A 139 8.28 11.59 3.68
CA GLU A 139 8.89 12.58 4.60
C GLU A 139 9.66 11.88 5.74
N GLU A 140 9.04 10.91 6.42
CA GLU A 140 9.67 10.14 7.50
C GLU A 140 10.94 9.40 7.06
N MET A 141 10.99 8.99 5.79
CA MET A 141 12.14 8.32 5.19
C MET A 141 13.17 9.28 4.58
N ASN A 142 12.95 10.62 4.65
CA ASN A 142 13.75 11.65 3.98
C ASN A 142 13.88 11.40 2.46
N ALA A 143 12.80 11.05 1.80
CA ALA A 143 12.74 10.59 0.41
C ALA A 143 11.66 11.29 -0.42
N LEU A 144 11.22 12.50 -0.02
CA LEU A 144 10.17 13.26 -0.71
C LEU A 144 10.50 13.52 -2.18
N GLU A 145 11.78 13.57 -2.56
CA GLU A 145 12.21 13.71 -3.95
C GLU A 145 11.75 12.55 -4.87
N TYR A 146 11.43 11.38 -4.31
CA TYR A 146 10.92 10.23 -5.07
C TYR A 146 9.40 10.09 -5.04
N PHE A 147 8.71 10.95 -4.28
CA PHE A 147 7.26 10.86 -4.08
C PHE A 147 6.46 10.99 -5.38
N GLU A 148 6.77 12.01 -6.20
CA GLU A 148 6.10 12.21 -7.48
C GLU A 148 6.33 11.02 -8.42
N ALA A 149 7.58 10.52 -8.49
CA ALA A 149 7.90 9.37 -9.32
C ALA A 149 7.07 8.14 -8.90
N PHE A 150 6.98 7.87 -7.60
CA PHE A 150 6.19 6.75 -7.07
C PHE A 150 4.69 6.92 -7.33
N CYS A 151 4.13 8.10 -7.12
CA CYS A 151 2.69 8.34 -7.22
C CYS A 151 2.18 8.49 -8.65
N SER A 152 2.99 9.07 -9.56
CA SER A 152 2.48 9.58 -10.83
C SER A 152 3.29 9.17 -12.07
N LEU A 153 4.57 8.84 -11.95
CA LEU A 153 5.44 8.62 -13.12
C LEU A 153 5.79 7.15 -13.36
N ASN A 154 6.07 6.39 -12.31
CA ASN A 154 6.55 5.01 -12.43
C ASN A 154 5.49 4.08 -13.04
N GLY A 155 4.22 4.22 -12.64
CA GLY A 155 3.12 3.44 -13.19
C GLY A 155 2.96 3.65 -14.70
N PRO A 156 2.72 4.87 -15.18
CA PRO A 156 2.64 5.16 -16.61
C PRO A 156 3.86 4.67 -17.40
N ARG A 157 5.07 4.89 -16.90
CA ARG A 157 6.29 4.40 -17.56
C ARG A 157 6.31 2.87 -17.69
N PHE A 158 5.94 2.16 -16.64
CA PHE A 158 5.90 0.71 -16.68
C PHE A 158 4.86 0.19 -17.67
N TYR A 159 3.68 0.79 -17.70
CA TYR A 159 2.60 0.40 -18.61
C TYR A 159 2.77 0.93 -20.04
N GLY A 160 3.69 1.85 -20.28
CA GLY A 160 3.85 2.54 -21.58
C GLY A 160 2.70 3.50 -21.89
N LEU A 161 2.14 4.10 -20.85
CA LEU A 161 1.07 5.09 -20.94
C LEU A 161 1.63 6.52 -20.92
N PRO A 162 0.93 7.49 -21.49
CA PRO A 162 1.29 8.89 -21.33
C PRO A 162 1.20 9.32 -19.85
N VAL A 163 2.11 10.18 -19.44
CA VAL A 163 2.04 10.83 -18.12
C VAL A 163 0.98 11.91 -18.17
N ASN A 164 0.23 12.11 -17.09
CA ASN A 164 -0.73 13.19 -16.96
C ASN A 164 0.00 14.56 -17.05
N ASP A 165 -0.63 15.53 -17.68
CA ASP A 165 -0.16 16.91 -17.83
C ASP A 165 -0.74 17.87 -16.78
N THR A 166 -1.60 17.37 -15.91
CA THR A 166 -2.20 18.10 -14.79
C THR A 166 -1.56 17.70 -13.47
N PHE A 167 -1.53 18.63 -12.51
CA PHE A 167 -0.87 18.44 -11.23
C PHE A 167 -1.84 18.59 -10.07
N ILE A 168 -1.59 17.83 -9.01
CA ILE A 168 -2.18 18.00 -7.69
C ILE A 168 -1.08 18.55 -6.79
N GLU A 169 -1.36 19.66 -6.12
CA GLU A 169 -0.43 20.22 -5.14
C GLU A 169 -0.79 19.69 -3.72
N LEU A 170 0.22 19.18 -3.02
CA LEU A 170 0.08 18.85 -1.61
C LEU A 170 0.76 19.92 -0.76
N GLU A 171 0.10 20.31 0.32
CA GLU A 171 0.66 21.21 1.32
C GLU A 171 0.87 20.51 2.64
N ARG A 172 1.95 20.85 3.34
CA ARG A 172 2.21 20.38 4.70
C ARG A 172 1.35 21.17 5.68
N LYS A 173 0.13 20.70 5.88
CA LYS A 173 -0.88 21.31 6.72
C LYS A 173 -1.63 20.24 7.49
N ALA A 174 -1.63 20.36 8.81
CA ALA A 174 -2.38 19.47 9.67
C ALA A 174 -3.88 19.52 9.33
N SER A 175 -4.47 18.37 9.11
CA SER A 175 -5.88 18.22 8.81
C SER A 175 -6.45 17.02 9.58
N HIS A 176 -7.62 17.23 10.20
CA HIS A 176 -8.32 16.16 10.89
C HIS A 176 -9.05 15.27 9.89
N VAL A 177 -8.90 13.96 10.05
CA VAL A 177 -9.63 12.98 9.24
C VAL A 177 -10.99 12.74 9.92
N GLU A 178 -12.06 12.87 9.15
CA GLU A 178 -13.41 12.59 9.64
C GLU A 178 -13.49 11.21 10.32
N GLU A 179 -14.16 11.15 11.46
CA GLU A 179 -14.36 9.88 12.18
C GLU A 179 -15.18 8.87 11.38
N SER A 180 -16.07 9.38 10.54
CA SER A 180 -16.94 8.55 9.71
C SER A 180 -17.52 9.36 8.55
N ILE A 181 -17.88 8.64 7.49
CA ILE A 181 -18.59 9.19 6.32
C ILE A 181 -19.97 8.52 6.25
N ALA A 182 -21.01 9.32 6.31
CA ALA A 182 -22.38 8.83 6.25
C ALA A 182 -22.73 8.30 4.84
N LEU A 183 -23.40 7.16 4.81
CA LEU A 183 -24.13 6.62 3.67
C LEU A 183 -25.63 6.71 3.95
N THR A 184 -26.47 6.41 2.95
CA THR A 184 -27.93 6.44 3.12
C THR A 184 -28.40 5.60 4.30
N ASP A 185 -27.91 4.36 4.42
CA ASP A 185 -28.36 3.39 5.43
C ASP A 185 -27.21 2.87 6.32
N ASP A 186 -26.00 3.47 6.23
CA ASP A 186 -24.83 3.00 6.95
C ASP A 186 -23.74 4.08 7.07
N THR A 187 -22.57 3.65 7.48
CA THR A 187 -21.42 4.52 7.73
C THR A 187 -20.14 3.84 7.24
N LEU A 188 -19.27 4.60 6.60
CA LEU A 188 -17.90 4.19 6.29
C LEU A 188 -16.93 4.81 7.32
N ILE A 189 -15.94 4.05 7.71
CA ILE A 189 -14.86 4.54 8.55
C ILE A 189 -13.61 4.67 7.67
N PRO A 190 -13.13 5.88 7.41
CA PRO A 190 -11.92 6.07 6.61
C PRO A 190 -10.66 5.58 7.35
N PHE A 191 -9.65 5.27 6.59
CA PHE A 191 -8.31 5.00 7.11
C PHE A 191 -7.81 6.26 7.84
N LEU A 192 -7.26 6.10 9.05
CA LEU A 192 -6.86 7.18 9.96
C LEU A 192 -8.03 8.00 10.53
N ALA A 193 -9.26 7.45 10.56
CA ALA A 193 -10.42 8.13 11.14
C ALA A 193 -10.12 8.69 12.54
N GLY A 194 -10.47 9.95 12.78
CA GLY A 194 -10.24 10.66 14.05
C GLY A 194 -8.78 11.08 14.28
N GLU A 195 -7.86 10.73 13.40
CA GLU A 195 -6.45 11.12 13.52
C GLU A 195 -6.18 12.44 12.76
N THR A 196 -5.02 13.03 13.00
CA THR A 196 -4.54 14.20 12.27
C THR A 196 -3.46 13.79 11.30
N VAL A 197 -3.64 14.10 10.02
CA VAL A 197 -2.63 13.90 8.97
C VAL A 197 -1.84 15.18 8.74
N SER A 198 -0.56 15.05 8.40
CA SER A 198 0.35 16.19 8.22
C SER A 198 0.32 16.79 6.81
N TRP A 199 -0.17 16.03 5.82
CA TRP A 199 -0.19 16.41 4.41
C TRP A 199 -1.59 16.36 3.85
N THR A 200 -1.99 17.40 3.13
CA THR A 200 -3.31 17.50 2.48
C THR A 200 -3.19 17.98 1.05
N VAL A 201 -4.20 17.66 0.24
CA VAL A 201 -4.34 18.24 -1.10
C VAL A 201 -4.74 19.70 -0.93
N LYS A 202 -3.99 20.60 -1.54
CA LYS A 202 -4.30 22.02 -1.59
C LYS A 202 -5.55 22.21 -2.46
N ARG A 203 -6.55 22.87 -1.89
CA ARG A 203 -7.81 23.21 -2.56
C ARG A 203 -7.80 24.61 -3.09
#